data_14519fbfbbb64f622cd277173d837b34
#
_entry.id   14519fbfbbb64f622cd277173d837b34
#
_cell.length_a   1.000
_cell.length_b   1.000
_cell.length_c   1.000
_cell.angle_alpha   90.00
_cell.angle_beta   90.00
_cell.angle_gamma   90.00
#
_symmetry.space_group_name_H-M   'P 1'
#
loop_
_entity.id
_entity.type
_entity.pdbx_description
1 polymer ?
#
loop_
_entity_poly.entity_id
_entity_poly.type
_entity_poly.pdbx_seq_one_letter_code
_entity_poly.pdbx_strand_id
1 'polypeptide(L)'
;MIEKVLTFLIYLLELYRNRDSAKLFGATRSPQWRKVRAEHLKGHPTCALCGGSETIEVHHILPFHEHPELELEPTNLITLCESGKNGIVCHRGFGHLGNYRSFNENVREDAQEWALKIADRP
;
A
#
# COMPACT_ATOMS: atom_id res chain seq x y z
N MET A 1 -12.27 9.82 -32.13
CA MET A 1 -12.78 8.59 -31.49
C MET A 1 -11.78 7.44 -31.56
N ILE A 2 -11.20 7.18 -32.74
CA ILE A 2 -10.18 6.12 -32.93
C ILE A 2 -8.91 6.41 -32.13
N GLU A 3 -8.45 7.66 -32.10
CA GLU A 3 -7.26 8.06 -31.35
C GLU A 3 -7.35 7.80 -29.85
N LYS A 4 -8.50 8.03 -29.25
CA LYS A 4 -8.73 7.78 -27.82
C LYS A 4 -8.73 6.29 -27.50
N VAL A 5 -9.29 5.47 -28.40
CA VAL A 5 -9.30 4.02 -28.28
C VAL A 5 -7.88 3.48 -28.36
N LEU A 6 -7.08 3.96 -29.35
CA LEU A 6 -5.68 3.55 -29.50
C LEU A 6 -4.84 3.94 -28.28
N THR A 7 -5.01 5.15 -27.77
CA THR A 7 -4.31 5.61 -26.56
C THR A 7 -4.63 4.73 -25.36
N PHE A 8 -5.90 4.38 -25.18
CA PHE A 8 -6.35 3.50 -24.12
C PHE A 8 -5.76 2.08 -24.24
N LEU A 9 -5.75 1.54 -25.45
CA LEU A 9 -5.15 0.22 -25.70
C LEU A 9 -3.66 0.21 -25.45
N ILE A 10 -2.93 1.24 -25.86
CA ILE A 10 -1.50 1.40 -25.59
C ILE A 10 -1.26 1.44 -24.08
N TYR A 11 -2.06 2.19 -23.36
CA TYR A 11 -2.00 2.28 -21.90
C TYR A 11 -2.16 0.91 -21.24
N LEU A 12 -3.18 0.14 -21.66
CA LEU A 12 -3.41 -1.21 -21.14
C LEU A 12 -2.24 -2.15 -21.46
N LEU A 13 -1.69 -2.07 -22.67
CA LEU A 13 -0.54 -2.89 -23.08
C LEU A 13 0.69 -2.55 -22.28
N GLU A 14 0.92 -1.28 -21.98
CA GLU A 14 2.04 -0.84 -21.14
C GLU A 14 1.91 -1.35 -19.72
N LEU A 15 0.72 -1.27 -19.15
CA LEU A 15 0.43 -1.84 -17.83
C LEU A 15 0.70 -3.34 -17.80
N TYR A 16 0.21 -4.06 -18.79
CA TYR A 16 0.40 -5.50 -18.90
C TYR A 16 1.88 -5.86 -19.04
N ARG A 17 2.59 -5.16 -19.92
CA ARG A 17 4.02 -5.40 -20.15
C ARG A 17 4.84 -5.11 -18.90
N ASN A 18 4.55 -4.01 -18.20
CA ASN A 18 5.23 -3.66 -16.95
C ASN A 18 4.98 -4.69 -15.87
N ARG A 19 3.75 -5.21 -15.79
CA ARG A 19 3.38 -6.26 -14.85
C ARG A 19 4.17 -7.54 -15.09
N ASP A 20 4.30 -7.97 -16.34
CA ASP A 20 5.05 -9.17 -16.69
C ASP A 20 6.54 -9.00 -16.43
N SER A 21 7.12 -7.86 -16.78
CA SER A 21 8.51 -7.54 -16.46
C SER A 21 8.76 -7.57 -14.97
N ALA A 22 7.86 -6.99 -14.18
CA ALA A 22 7.97 -6.95 -12.73
C ALA A 22 7.97 -8.35 -12.13
N LYS A 23 7.13 -9.25 -12.66
CA LYS A 23 7.06 -10.65 -12.18
C LYS A 23 8.27 -11.46 -12.56
N LEU A 24 8.82 -11.26 -13.76
CA LEU A 24 9.92 -12.07 -14.28
C LEU A 24 11.29 -11.63 -13.78
N PHE A 25 11.50 -10.32 -13.63
CA PHE A 25 12.83 -9.74 -13.40
C PHE A 25 12.95 -8.99 -12.08
N GLY A 26 11.89 -8.97 -11.27
CA GLY A 26 11.80 -8.09 -10.12
C GLY A 26 11.54 -6.64 -10.59
N ALA A 27 10.57 -6.00 -10.00
CA ALA A 27 10.21 -4.65 -10.40
C ALA A 27 11.16 -3.63 -9.76
N THR A 28 11.62 -2.69 -10.56
CA THR A 28 12.26 -1.48 -10.06
C THR A 28 11.17 -0.50 -9.66
N ARG A 29 11.29 0.10 -8.48
CA ARG A 29 10.37 1.14 -8.03
C ARG A 29 10.38 2.32 -8.99
N SER A 30 9.19 2.91 -9.21
CA SER A 30 9.05 4.12 -10.00
C SER A 30 9.84 5.28 -9.37
N PRO A 31 10.49 6.15 -10.18
CA PRO A 31 11.10 7.37 -9.66
C PRO A 31 10.10 8.29 -8.94
N GLN A 32 8.81 8.15 -9.23
CA GLN A 32 7.75 8.96 -8.62
C GLN A 32 7.29 8.42 -7.27
N TRP A 33 7.69 7.22 -6.89
CA TRP A 33 7.26 6.61 -5.63
C TRP A 33 7.59 7.48 -4.41
N ARG A 34 8.79 8.05 -4.38
CA ARG A 34 9.21 8.91 -3.28
C ARG A 34 8.27 10.09 -3.06
N LYS A 35 7.84 10.71 -4.16
CA LYS A 35 6.90 11.84 -4.12
C LYS A 35 5.50 11.38 -3.68
N VAL A 36 5.01 10.30 -4.25
CA VAL A 36 3.68 9.76 -3.93
C VAL A 36 3.63 9.33 -2.46
N ARG A 37 4.67 8.68 -1.97
CA ARG A 37 4.79 8.29 -0.56
C ARG A 37 4.75 9.52 0.36
N ALA A 38 5.49 10.56 0.04
CA ALA A 38 5.51 11.78 0.83
C ALA A 38 4.14 12.48 0.86
N GLU A 39 3.45 12.52 -0.28
CA GLU A 39 2.10 13.08 -0.36
C GLU A 39 1.10 12.28 0.45
N HIS A 40 1.19 10.96 0.41
CA HIS A 40 0.33 10.09 1.23
C HIS A 40 0.53 10.37 2.72
N LEU A 41 1.78 10.47 3.17
CA LEU A 41 2.11 10.72 4.57
C LEU A 41 1.66 12.10 5.05
N LYS A 42 1.57 13.09 4.17
CA LYS A 42 1.00 14.40 4.53
C LYS A 42 -0.47 14.30 4.89
N GLY A 43 -1.23 13.53 4.14
CA GLY A 43 -2.65 13.33 4.40
C GLY A 43 -2.94 12.27 5.45
N HIS A 44 -2.01 11.33 5.67
CA HIS A 44 -2.18 10.19 6.57
C HIS A 44 -0.91 9.97 7.39
N PRO A 45 -0.59 10.89 8.33
CA PRO A 45 0.68 10.86 9.05
C PRO A 45 0.75 9.89 10.22
N THR A 46 -0.36 9.21 10.54
CA THR A 46 -0.41 8.27 11.67
C THR A 46 -0.85 6.88 11.20
N CYS A 47 -0.47 5.86 11.98
CA CYS A 47 -0.91 4.50 11.72
C CYS A 47 -2.44 4.42 11.71
N ALA A 48 -2.99 3.88 10.63
CA ALA A 48 -4.44 3.76 10.46
C ALA A 48 -5.10 2.85 11.51
N LEU A 49 -4.33 1.99 12.16
CA LEU A 49 -4.83 1.04 13.15
C LEU A 49 -4.62 1.53 14.58
N CYS A 50 -3.38 1.84 14.97
CA CYS A 50 -3.08 2.18 16.37
C CYS A 50 -2.92 3.68 16.61
N GLY A 51 -2.90 4.51 15.58
CA GLY A 51 -2.76 5.96 15.69
C GLY A 51 -1.36 6.46 16.00
N GLY A 52 -0.37 5.56 16.09
CA GLY A 52 1.01 5.95 16.37
C GLY A 52 1.63 6.71 15.19
N SER A 53 2.56 7.63 15.51
CA SER A 53 3.26 8.44 14.52
C SER A 53 4.74 8.11 14.41
N GLU A 54 5.25 7.19 15.23
CA GLU A 54 6.63 6.74 15.21
C GLU A 54 6.78 5.56 14.25
N THR A 55 7.89 5.50 13.55
CA THR A 55 8.23 4.37 12.64
C THR A 55 7.09 3.95 11.72
N ILE A 56 6.46 4.92 11.08
CA ILE A 56 5.38 4.64 10.13
C ILE A 56 5.92 4.30 8.75
N GLU A 57 5.20 3.42 8.06
CA GLU A 57 5.47 3.04 6.67
C GLU A 57 4.21 3.16 5.83
N VAL A 58 4.39 3.46 4.55
CA VAL A 58 3.30 3.40 3.58
C VAL A 58 3.26 1.99 3.01
N HIS A 59 2.19 1.28 3.32
CA HIS A 59 1.97 -0.10 2.92
C HIS A 59 1.12 -0.16 1.66
N HIS A 60 1.54 -0.97 0.69
CA HIS A 60 0.72 -1.31 -0.47
C HIS A 60 -0.26 -2.41 -0.09
N ILE A 61 -1.56 -2.15 -0.20
CA ILE A 61 -2.60 -3.13 0.14
C ILE A 61 -2.47 -4.35 -0.76
N LEU A 62 -2.39 -4.13 -2.08
CA LEU A 62 -2.00 -5.16 -3.03
C LEU A 62 -0.51 -4.97 -3.31
N PRO A 63 0.33 -5.99 -3.07
CA PRO A 63 1.78 -5.80 -3.03
C PRO A 63 2.37 -5.47 -4.39
N PHE A 64 3.43 -4.67 -4.35
CA PHE A 64 4.13 -4.18 -5.53
C PHE A 64 4.62 -5.31 -6.45
N HIS A 65 5.15 -6.39 -5.89
CA HIS A 65 5.71 -7.48 -6.69
C HIS A 65 4.65 -8.27 -7.46
N GLU A 66 3.39 -8.24 -7.04
CA GLU A 66 2.27 -8.86 -7.76
C GLU A 66 1.45 -7.86 -8.56
N HIS A 67 1.41 -6.60 -8.12
CA HIS A 67 0.61 -5.54 -8.71
C HIS A 67 1.42 -4.26 -8.90
N PRO A 68 2.51 -4.30 -9.71
CA PRO A 68 3.35 -3.11 -9.91
C PRO A 68 2.59 -1.94 -10.54
N GLU A 69 1.51 -2.21 -11.26
CA GLU A 69 0.64 -1.20 -11.85
C GLU A 69 -0.09 -0.36 -10.81
N LEU A 70 -0.17 -0.83 -9.58
CA LEU A 70 -0.84 -0.14 -8.48
C LEU A 70 0.12 0.54 -7.52
N GLU A 71 1.42 0.59 -7.85
CA GLU A 71 2.43 1.17 -6.97
C GLU A 71 2.12 2.60 -6.55
N LEU A 72 1.64 3.42 -7.49
CA LEU A 72 1.40 4.85 -7.29
C LEU A 72 -0.07 5.17 -7.02
N GLU A 73 -0.95 4.16 -7.01
CA GLU A 73 -2.39 4.35 -6.84
C GLU A 73 -2.72 4.72 -5.39
N PRO A 74 -3.27 5.94 -5.14
CA PRO A 74 -3.55 6.38 -3.76
C PRO A 74 -4.47 5.46 -2.98
N THR A 75 -5.45 4.83 -3.63
CA THR A 75 -6.39 3.92 -2.97
C THR A 75 -5.76 2.60 -2.56
N ASN A 76 -4.56 2.29 -3.07
CA ASN A 76 -3.81 1.09 -2.72
C ASN A 76 -2.81 1.32 -1.57
N LEU A 77 -2.83 2.50 -0.96
CA LEU A 77 -1.86 2.89 0.07
C LEU A 77 -2.54 3.05 1.43
N ILE A 78 -1.86 2.60 2.47
CA ILE A 78 -2.31 2.78 3.85
C ILE A 78 -1.09 2.97 4.74
N THR A 79 -1.18 3.87 5.73
CA THR A 79 -0.11 4.10 6.69
C THR A 79 -0.22 3.13 7.85
N LEU A 80 0.84 2.37 8.11
CA LEU A 80 0.91 1.40 9.21
C LEU A 80 2.26 1.53 9.92
N CYS A 81 2.29 1.27 11.22
CA CYS A 81 3.52 1.37 11.99
C CYS A 81 4.38 0.10 11.86
N GLU A 82 5.70 0.29 11.91
CA GLU A 82 6.69 -0.80 11.96
C GLU A 82 6.96 -1.27 13.39
N SER A 83 6.97 -0.33 14.32
CA SER A 83 7.05 -0.66 15.75
C SER A 83 5.98 0.15 16.48
N GLY A 84 4.92 -0.52 16.87
CA GLY A 84 3.76 0.13 17.48
C GLY A 84 4.04 0.64 18.86
N LYS A 85 3.26 1.66 19.25
CA LYS A 85 3.30 2.31 20.56
C LYS A 85 3.16 1.31 21.71
N ASN A 86 2.49 0.20 21.49
CA ASN A 86 2.24 -0.86 22.47
C ASN A 86 2.90 -2.19 22.07
N GLY A 87 3.97 -2.14 21.30
CA GLY A 87 4.64 -3.33 20.80
C GLY A 87 3.94 -4.03 19.65
N ILE A 88 2.87 -3.44 19.12
CA ILE A 88 2.13 -4.00 17.98
C ILE A 88 2.78 -3.49 16.69
N VAL A 89 3.25 -4.42 15.86
CA VAL A 89 3.76 -4.10 14.52
C VAL A 89 2.61 -4.21 13.55
N CYS A 90 1.88 -3.10 13.35
CA CYS A 90 0.64 -3.10 12.55
C CYS A 90 0.91 -3.43 11.08
N HIS A 91 2.02 -2.95 10.52
CA HIS A 91 2.38 -3.27 9.13
C HIS A 91 2.55 -4.78 8.93
N ARG A 92 3.34 -5.43 9.77
CA ARG A 92 3.55 -6.87 9.67
C ARG A 92 2.30 -7.66 10.08
N GLY A 93 1.67 -7.29 11.21
CA GLY A 93 0.56 -8.07 11.78
C GLY A 93 -0.71 -7.99 10.99
N PHE A 94 -1.11 -6.79 10.55
CA PHE A 94 -2.36 -6.58 9.83
C PHE A 94 -2.16 -6.42 8.33
N GLY A 95 -1.09 -5.74 7.92
CA GLY A 95 -0.78 -5.57 6.50
C GLY A 95 -0.35 -6.87 5.83
N HIS A 96 0.50 -7.64 6.50
CA HIS A 96 1.10 -8.86 5.96
C HIS A 96 0.65 -10.13 6.70
N LEU A 97 -0.33 -10.06 7.57
CA LEU A 97 -0.86 -11.21 8.33
C LEU A 97 0.25 -11.99 9.08
N GLY A 98 1.25 -11.25 9.57
CA GLY A 98 2.36 -11.83 10.34
C GLY A 98 3.51 -12.36 9.51
N ASN A 99 3.39 -12.37 8.18
CA ASN A 99 4.40 -12.91 7.26
C ASN A 99 4.52 -12.02 6.03
N TYR A 100 5.71 -11.46 5.76
CA TYR A 100 5.93 -10.57 4.62
C TYR A 100 5.71 -11.22 3.24
N ARG A 101 5.55 -12.53 3.17
CA ARG A 101 5.16 -13.24 1.95
C ARG A 101 3.65 -13.23 1.72
N SER A 102 2.88 -12.86 2.75
CA SER A 102 1.42 -12.75 2.70
C SER A 102 1.02 -11.29 2.69
N PHE A 103 -0.21 -11.04 2.28
CA PHE A 103 -0.79 -9.71 2.34
C PHE A 103 -2.28 -9.81 2.66
N ASN A 104 -2.82 -8.74 3.25
CA ASN A 104 -4.21 -8.66 3.65
C ASN A 104 -4.96 -7.69 2.74
N GLU A 105 -5.74 -8.21 1.81
CA GLU A 105 -6.55 -7.39 0.90
C GLU A 105 -7.58 -6.52 1.64
N ASN A 106 -7.97 -6.92 2.83
CA ASN A 106 -9.00 -6.27 3.64
C ASN A 106 -8.38 -5.43 4.76
N VAL A 107 -7.10 -5.05 4.64
CA VAL A 107 -6.39 -4.33 5.71
C VAL A 107 -7.07 -3.00 6.08
N ARG A 108 -7.67 -2.32 5.12
CA ARG A 108 -8.34 -1.04 5.37
C ARG A 108 -9.56 -1.23 6.27
N GLU A 109 -10.39 -2.21 5.98
CA GLU A 109 -11.57 -2.53 6.75
C GLU A 109 -11.19 -3.05 8.14
N ASP A 110 -10.18 -3.92 8.20
CA ASP A 110 -9.65 -4.44 9.46
C ASP A 110 -9.08 -3.31 10.33
N ALA A 111 -8.34 -2.38 9.72
CA ALA A 111 -7.78 -1.24 10.44
C ALA A 111 -8.88 -0.36 11.04
N GLN A 112 -9.96 -0.10 10.28
CA GLN A 112 -11.08 0.69 10.77
C GLN A 112 -11.75 0.01 11.97
N GLU A 113 -12.00 -1.28 11.89
CA GLU A 113 -12.61 -2.06 12.97
C GLU A 113 -11.74 -2.08 14.22
N TRP A 114 -10.47 -2.40 14.06
CA TRP A 114 -9.54 -2.51 15.19
C TRP A 114 -9.17 -1.16 15.80
N ALA A 115 -9.14 -0.09 14.99
CA ALA A 115 -8.91 1.26 15.51
C ALA A 115 -9.97 1.65 16.54
N LEU A 116 -11.23 1.34 16.27
CA LEU A 116 -12.33 1.59 17.22
C LEU A 116 -12.17 0.78 18.50
N LYS A 117 -11.79 -0.49 18.39
CA LYS A 117 -11.57 -1.35 19.56
C LYS A 117 -10.40 -0.86 20.43
N ILE A 118 -9.33 -0.38 19.79
CA ILE A 118 -8.16 0.14 20.48
C ILE A 118 -8.49 1.46 21.19
N ALA A 119 -9.24 2.35 20.52
CA ALA A 119 -9.64 3.65 21.08
C ALA A 119 -10.51 3.50 22.33
N ASP A 120 -11.32 2.44 22.42
CA ASP A 120 -12.20 2.19 23.57
C ASP A 120 -11.50 1.55 24.77
N ARG A 121 -10.23 1.20 24.65
CA ARG A 121 -9.49 0.60 25.77
C ARG A 121 -9.00 1.67 26.74
N PRO A 122 -9.14 1.43 28.05
CA PRO A 122 -8.60 2.35 29.06
C PRO A 122 -7.07 2.40 29.05
#